data_3225368a2c191333e70a69f5fe134678
#
_entry.id   3225368a2c191333e70a69f5fe134678
#
_cell.length_a   1.000
_cell.length_b   1.000
_cell.length_c   1.000
_cell.angle_alpha   90.00
_cell.angle_beta   90.00
_cell.angle_gamma   90.00
#
_symmetry.space_group_name_H-M   'P 1'
#
loop_
_entity.id
_entity.type
_entity.pdbx_description
1 polymer ?
#
loop_
_entity_poly.entity_id
_entity_poly.type
_entity_poly.pdbx_seq_one_letter_code
_entity_poly.pdbx_strand_id
1 'polypeptide(L)'
;MKSMRNKNGSLGRHSILGMQGCVMKTAAVVALVAGMAVLPAGAAEGDVLSVPNVATALAYDKMDGDIAVSVKIPEIQWGPSVSQARQEQVNAGIRSLCEQYVEKAEDQARQYRRAFLDTGGSEAEWKAHGIEVSVWYEILAQTDDYLSLGIMGKDNWSRAHYQAKYYTFDCRTGEIVTLQDILGDEYQRIADVSIQRQMVHRWNGKPYYGAFTGVDEDTSFYVNERGNPVVVFPAYEIAPGSEGRPEFEIIKPYAVDNLSELTILLGMDDRETARLFGGGTENWSADRTFFVGRTYEIMLHGQPCRLFTICGRDKTVDAVSIWIVGGERPVTAEDVTVWAGYVTAMMGTEPTLDPDISEGGSRNRRWNAKELIAVMHQMPDILTISIQPAVGELH
;
A
#
# COMPACT_ATOMS: atom_id res chain seq x y z
N MET A 1 -68.50 -16.38 -8.15
CA MET A 1 -69.14 -17.64 -7.75
C MET A 1 -68.10 -18.73 -7.69
N LYS A 2 -67.95 -19.36 -6.49
CA LYS A 2 -67.24 -20.59 -6.17
C LYS A 2 -65.75 -20.72 -6.52
N SER A 3 -64.84 -20.66 -5.58
CA SER A 3 -64.55 -21.53 -4.41
C SER A 3 -64.00 -22.92 -4.77
N MET A 4 -62.84 -23.19 -4.27
CA MET A 4 -62.30 -24.38 -3.58
C MET A 4 -60.92 -24.76 -4.09
N ARG A 5 -59.95 -24.63 -3.23
CA ARG A 5 -59.38 -25.50 -2.15
C ARG A 5 -58.30 -26.49 -2.63
N ASN A 6 -57.14 -26.17 -2.16
CA ASN A 6 -56.15 -27.01 -1.46
C ASN A 6 -55.92 -28.46 -1.92
N LYS A 7 -54.66 -28.78 -2.18
CA LYS A 7 -54.01 -29.92 -1.54
C LYS A 7 -52.47 -29.78 -1.49
N ASN A 8 -51.99 -30.00 -0.28
CA ASN A 8 -50.60 -30.15 0.14
C ASN A 8 -49.87 -31.26 -0.62
N GLY A 9 -48.58 -31.00 -0.95
CA GLY A 9 -47.60 -31.99 -1.31
C GLY A 9 -46.26 -31.52 -0.77
N SER A 10 -45.94 -31.98 0.45
CA SER A 10 -44.64 -31.86 1.06
C SER A 10 -43.63 -32.75 0.34
N LEU A 11 -42.51 -32.20 -0.12
CA LEU A 11 -41.32 -32.99 -0.42
C LEU A 11 -40.07 -32.14 -0.21
N GLY A 12 -39.34 -32.53 0.82
CA GLY A 12 -37.89 -32.63 0.82
C GLY A 12 -37.12 -31.33 0.74
N ARG A 13 -36.97 -30.61 1.87
CA ARG A 13 -35.84 -29.71 2.09
C ARG A 13 -34.55 -30.54 2.21
N HIS A 14 -33.77 -30.64 1.16
CA HIS A 14 -32.36 -30.91 1.32
C HIS A 14 -31.65 -29.59 1.66
N SER A 15 -31.36 -29.42 2.93
CA SER A 15 -30.39 -28.47 3.47
C SER A 15 -29.02 -28.74 2.83
N ILE A 16 -28.62 -27.93 1.90
CA ILE A 16 -27.21 -27.81 1.58
C ILE A 16 -26.61 -26.98 2.73
N LEU A 17 -25.95 -27.67 3.64
CA LEU A 17 -25.07 -27.02 4.63
C LEU A 17 -24.07 -26.13 3.87
N GLY A 18 -24.23 -24.83 4.01
CA GLY A 18 -23.19 -23.90 3.69
C GLY A 18 -21.98 -24.18 4.60
N MET A 19 -20.92 -24.68 4.01
CA MET A 19 -19.61 -24.60 4.65
C MET A 19 -19.27 -23.10 4.76
N GLN A 20 -19.60 -22.51 5.90
CA GLN A 20 -18.97 -21.28 6.34
C GLN A 20 -17.49 -21.57 6.44
N GLY A 21 -16.72 -20.94 5.54
CA GLY A 21 -15.28 -20.90 5.63
C GLY A 21 -14.88 -20.33 7.00
N CYS A 22 -14.38 -21.22 7.84
CA CYS A 22 -13.75 -20.85 9.09
C CYS A 22 -12.49 -20.06 8.71
N VAL A 23 -12.57 -18.73 8.74
CA VAL A 23 -11.42 -17.86 8.77
C VAL A 23 -10.77 -18.10 10.13
N MET A 24 -9.91 -19.10 10.22
CA MET A 24 -9.00 -19.24 11.35
C MET A 24 -8.05 -18.03 11.28
N LYS A 25 -8.32 -17.04 12.12
CA LYS A 25 -7.30 -16.08 12.52
C LYS A 25 -6.13 -16.89 13.07
N THR A 26 -5.08 -17.00 12.29
CA THR A 26 -3.82 -17.59 12.70
C THR A 26 -3.11 -16.62 13.61
N ALA A 27 -3.56 -16.54 14.86
CA ALA A 27 -2.79 -15.98 15.94
C ALA A 27 -1.72 -17.02 16.32
N ALA A 28 -0.60 -17.01 15.66
CA ALA A 28 0.61 -17.68 16.13
C ALA A 28 1.79 -17.37 15.20
N VAL A 29 2.41 -16.24 15.31
CA VAL A 29 3.85 -15.99 15.13
C VAL A 29 4.18 -14.56 15.64
N VAL A 30 3.75 -14.23 16.85
CA VAL A 30 4.20 -13.02 17.56
C VAL A 30 5.25 -13.37 18.63
N ALA A 31 5.99 -14.46 18.48
CA ALA A 31 6.99 -14.88 19.46
C ALA A 31 8.44 -14.49 19.14
N LEU A 32 8.68 -13.58 18.19
CA LEU A 32 10.06 -13.16 17.85
C LEU A 32 10.42 -11.72 18.28
N VAL A 33 9.51 -10.96 18.89
CA VAL A 33 9.76 -9.53 19.21
C VAL A 33 9.78 -9.21 20.71
N ALA A 34 9.52 -10.14 21.60
CA ALA A 34 9.51 -9.83 23.03
C ALA A 34 10.85 -10.20 23.68
N GLY A 35 11.74 -9.23 23.80
CA GLY A 35 12.86 -9.30 24.73
C GLY A 35 14.21 -8.84 24.21
N MET A 36 14.40 -7.54 23.99
CA MET A 36 15.74 -6.97 24.04
C MET A 36 15.75 -5.57 24.65
N ALA A 37 16.53 -5.46 25.72
CA ALA A 37 16.90 -4.20 26.33
C ALA A 37 17.72 -3.37 25.34
N VAL A 38 17.37 -2.10 25.18
CA VAL A 38 18.13 -1.10 24.43
C VAL A 38 19.46 -0.85 25.12
N LEU A 39 20.55 -1.23 24.49
CA LEU A 39 21.89 -0.74 24.83
C LEU A 39 22.21 0.44 23.91
N PRO A 40 22.81 1.53 24.40
CA PRO A 40 23.13 2.69 23.54
C PRO A 40 24.23 2.33 22.54
N ALA A 41 23.96 2.55 21.26
CA ALA A 41 24.93 2.39 20.19
C ALA A 41 25.98 3.50 20.28
N GLY A 42 27.23 3.11 20.51
CA GLY A 42 28.39 3.96 20.31
C GLY A 42 28.63 4.14 18.80
N ALA A 43 28.66 5.38 18.35
CA ALA A 43 29.01 5.70 16.97
C ALA A 43 30.45 5.25 16.68
N ALA A 44 30.62 4.32 15.75
CA ALA A 44 31.92 3.96 15.15
C ALA A 44 32.02 4.63 13.76
N GLU A 45 33.12 5.32 13.55
CA GLU A 45 33.47 5.95 12.28
C GLU A 45 33.71 4.89 11.18
N GLY A 46 33.05 5.07 10.03
CA GLY A 46 33.56 4.55 8.76
C GLY A 46 33.14 3.14 8.36
N ASP A 47 31.96 2.62 8.74
CA ASP A 47 31.48 1.34 8.20
C ASP A 47 31.03 1.51 6.75
N VAL A 48 31.76 0.85 5.85
CA VAL A 48 31.31 0.62 4.47
C VAL A 48 30.04 -0.25 4.57
N LEU A 49 28.88 0.36 4.37
CA LEU A 49 27.62 -0.36 4.26
C LEU A 49 27.74 -1.35 3.10
N SER A 50 27.86 -2.63 3.42
CA SER A 50 27.81 -3.67 2.40
C SER A 50 26.38 -4.14 2.26
N VAL A 51 25.83 -3.99 1.06
CA VAL A 51 24.51 -4.52 0.73
C VAL A 51 24.47 -6.02 1.06
N PRO A 52 23.50 -6.51 1.83
CA PRO A 52 23.43 -7.93 2.18
C PRO A 52 23.34 -8.82 0.94
N ASN A 53 24.06 -9.93 0.91
CA ASN A 53 23.96 -10.90 -0.17
C ASN A 53 22.93 -11.98 0.21
N VAL A 54 22.01 -12.29 -0.74
CA VAL A 54 21.01 -13.35 -0.56
C VAL A 54 21.35 -14.51 -1.47
N ALA A 55 21.60 -15.65 -0.91
CA ALA A 55 21.90 -16.89 -1.63
C ALA A 55 20.88 -17.98 -1.28
N THR A 56 20.74 -18.99 -2.14
CA THR A 56 19.96 -20.19 -1.80
C THR A 56 20.79 -21.09 -0.88
N ALA A 57 20.42 -21.17 0.40
CA ALA A 57 21.12 -22.06 1.36
C ALA A 57 20.74 -23.52 1.20
N LEU A 58 19.46 -23.78 0.87
CA LEU A 58 18.93 -25.12 0.70
C LEU A 58 17.97 -25.14 -0.47
N ALA A 59 18.20 -26.06 -1.38
CA ALA A 59 17.26 -26.37 -2.45
C ALA A 59 17.09 -27.88 -2.55
N TYR A 60 15.86 -28.37 -2.57
CA TYR A 60 15.58 -29.77 -2.80
C TYR A 60 14.25 -29.99 -3.49
N ASP A 61 14.17 -31.09 -4.24
CA ASP A 61 12.95 -31.65 -4.77
C ASP A 61 12.78 -33.05 -4.17
N LYS A 62 11.62 -33.35 -3.64
CA LYS A 62 11.28 -34.66 -3.07
C LYS A 62 9.89 -35.10 -3.48
N MET A 63 9.65 -36.41 -3.39
CA MET A 63 8.30 -36.98 -3.40
C MET A 63 7.94 -37.43 -1.99
N ASP A 64 6.83 -36.93 -1.47
CA ASP A 64 6.18 -37.46 -0.27
C ASP A 64 4.92 -38.24 -0.66
N GLY A 65 5.08 -39.55 -0.84
CA GLY A 65 4.06 -40.37 -1.49
C GLY A 65 3.82 -39.92 -2.92
N ASP A 66 2.59 -39.40 -3.19
CA ASP A 66 2.19 -38.86 -4.49
C ASP A 66 2.27 -37.33 -4.60
N ILE A 67 2.92 -36.67 -3.63
CA ILE A 67 3.05 -35.20 -3.56
C ILE A 67 4.45 -34.83 -4.00
N ALA A 68 4.57 -34.03 -5.06
CA ALA A 68 5.84 -33.44 -5.46
C ALA A 68 6.09 -32.17 -4.63
N VAL A 69 7.23 -32.08 -3.97
CA VAL A 69 7.60 -30.94 -3.13
C VAL A 69 8.90 -30.33 -3.64
N SER A 70 8.84 -29.05 -4.01
CA SER A 70 10.00 -28.26 -4.44
C SER A 70 10.22 -27.10 -3.47
N VAL A 71 11.44 -26.99 -2.93
CA VAL A 71 11.77 -26.01 -1.91
C VAL A 71 13.06 -25.27 -2.23
N LYS A 72 13.05 -23.94 -2.07
CA LYS A 72 14.24 -23.08 -2.10
C LYS A 72 14.20 -22.14 -0.90
N ILE A 73 15.14 -22.31 0.01
CA ILE A 73 15.27 -21.51 1.22
C ILE A 73 16.43 -20.53 1.07
N PRO A 74 16.23 -19.22 1.28
CA PRO A 74 17.31 -18.25 1.24
C PRO A 74 18.14 -18.26 2.50
N GLU A 75 19.40 -17.82 2.38
CA GLU A 75 20.27 -17.39 3.46
C GLU A 75 20.75 -15.98 3.18
N ILE A 76 20.62 -15.12 4.17
CA ILE A 76 21.08 -13.74 4.08
C ILE A 76 22.47 -13.67 4.71
N GLN A 77 23.42 -13.19 3.93
CA GLN A 77 24.78 -12.89 4.38
C GLN A 77 24.90 -11.38 4.57
N TRP A 78 24.93 -10.95 5.80
CA TRP A 78 24.94 -9.55 6.18
C TRP A 78 26.36 -8.97 6.19
N GLY A 79 26.43 -7.63 6.10
CA GLY A 79 27.67 -6.91 6.36
C GLY A 79 28.12 -6.99 7.83
N PRO A 80 29.33 -6.48 8.13
CA PRO A 80 29.95 -6.58 9.46
C PRO A 80 29.20 -5.81 10.55
N SER A 81 28.31 -4.89 10.19
CA SER A 81 27.47 -4.13 11.13
C SER A 81 26.43 -5.00 11.84
N VAL A 82 25.99 -6.11 11.23
CA VAL A 82 24.99 -7.01 11.80
C VAL A 82 25.70 -8.13 12.57
N SER A 83 25.41 -8.27 13.87
CA SER A 83 26.01 -9.30 14.71
C SER A 83 25.72 -10.72 14.19
N GLN A 84 26.67 -11.65 14.39
CA GLN A 84 26.51 -13.04 13.97
C GLN A 84 25.26 -13.67 14.60
N ALA A 85 24.98 -13.41 15.87
CA ALA A 85 23.79 -13.91 16.55
C ALA A 85 22.49 -13.46 15.86
N ARG A 86 22.44 -12.21 15.38
CA ARG A 86 21.29 -11.68 14.64
C ARG A 86 21.16 -12.34 13.28
N GLN A 87 22.26 -12.51 12.55
CA GLN A 87 22.28 -13.22 11.27
C GLN A 87 21.73 -14.63 11.40
N GLU A 88 22.21 -15.39 12.40
CA GLU A 88 21.74 -16.74 12.69
C GLU A 88 20.25 -16.77 13.06
N GLN A 89 19.79 -15.82 13.89
CA GLN A 89 18.38 -15.71 14.28
C GLN A 89 17.47 -15.46 13.07
N VAL A 90 17.80 -14.50 12.20
CA VAL A 90 17.01 -14.18 11.00
C VAL A 90 16.94 -15.36 10.05
N ASN A 91 18.10 -15.97 9.75
CA ASN A 91 18.16 -17.12 8.83
C ASN A 91 17.43 -18.35 9.40
N ALA A 92 17.50 -18.58 10.69
CA ALA A 92 16.74 -19.65 11.36
C ALA A 92 15.23 -19.40 11.29
N GLY A 93 14.79 -18.15 11.50
CA GLY A 93 13.39 -17.77 11.39
C GLY A 93 12.81 -17.98 10.00
N ILE A 94 13.54 -17.56 8.95
CA ILE A 94 13.15 -17.76 7.55
C ILE A 94 13.08 -19.25 7.22
N ARG A 95 14.08 -20.04 7.63
CA ARG A 95 14.09 -21.48 7.43
C ARG A 95 12.88 -22.15 8.08
N SER A 96 12.63 -21.84 9.35
CA SER A 96 11.48 -22.37 10.08
C SER A 96 10.15 -22.03 9.40
N LEU A 97 9.98 -20.82 8.87
CA LEU A 97 8.78 -20.44 8.12
C LEU A 97 8.61 -21.29 6.86
N CYS A 98 9.68 -21.49 6.07
CA CYS A 98 9.65 -22.33 4.88
C CYS A 98 9.27 -23.77 5.21
N GLU A 99 9.88 -24.33 6.25
CA GLU A 99 9.59 -25.69 6.71
C GLU A 99 8.14 -25.84 7.19
N GLN A 100 7.60 -24.87 7.93
CA GLN A 100 6.19 -24.83 8.35
C GLN A 100 5.24 -24.76 7.15
N TYR A 101 5.59 -24.02 6.10
CA TYR A 101 4.77 -23.97 4.87
C TYR A 101 4.72 -25.35 4.20
N VAL A 102 5.86 -26.03 4.09
CA VAL A 102 5.91 -27.38 3.51
C VAL A 102 5.08 -28.35 4.33
N GLU A 103 5.31 -28.43 5.65
CA GLU A 103 4.60 -29.33 6.55
C GLU A 103 3.08 -29.14 6.48
N LYS A 104 2.64 -27.87 6.57
CA LYS A 104 1.22 -27.54 6.49
C LYS A 104 0.61 -27.92 5.15
N ALA A 105 1.32 -27.66 4.04
CA ALA A 105 0.85 -27.97 2.70
C ALA A 105 0.76 -29.51 2.49
N GLU A 106 1.77 -30.26 2.92
CA GLU A 106 1.77 -31.73 2.87
C GLU A 106 0.60 -32.32 3.70
N ASP A 107 0.33 -31.78 4.90
CA ASP A 107 -0.79 -32.20 5.72
C ASP A 107 -2.15 -31.92 5.05
N GLN A 108 -2.31 -30.75 4.47
CA GLN A 108 -3.50 -30.39 3.70
C GLN A 108 -3.69 -31.30 2.47
N ALA A 109 -2.63 -31.60 1.74
CA ALA A 109 -2.67 -32.50 0.61
C ALA A 109 -3.10 -33.91 1.02
N ARG A 110 -2.57 -34.43 2.15
CA ARG A 110 -2.98 -35.72 2.73
C ARG A 110 -4.43 -35.74 3.16
N GLN A 111 -4.96 -34.63 3.71
CA GLN A 111 -6.38 -34.49 4.07
C GLN A 111 -7.25 -34.44 2.80
N TYR A 112 -6.83 -33.69 1.80
CA TYR A 112 -7.55 -33.62 0.52
C TYR A 112 -7.60 -34.98 -0.18
N ARG A 113 -6.48 -35.73 -0.20
CA ARG A 113 -6.47 -37.10 -0.75
C ARG A 113 -7.47 -38.00 -0.06
N ARG A 114 -7.53 -37.98 1.27
CA ARG A 114 -8.52 -38.77 2.03
C ARG A 114 -9.95 -38.41 1.63
N ALA A 115 -10.26 -37.11 1.65
CA ALA A 115 -11.58 -36.63 1.28
C ALA A 115 -11.95 -36.99 -0.18
N PHE A 116 -11.01 -36.92 -1.10
CA PHE A 116 -11.19 -37.29 -2.51
C PHE A 116 -11.53 -38.77 -2.67
N LEU A 117 -10.81 -39.66 -2.00
CA LEU A 117 -11.07 -41.11 -2.04
C LEU A 117 -12.38 -41.47 -1.33
N ASP A 118 -12.69 -40.85 -0.19
CA ASP A 118 -13.95 -41.08 0.56
C ASP A 118 -15.18 -40.64 -0.22
N THR A 119 -15.04 -39.70 -1.15
CA THR A 119 -16.13 -39.26 -2.05
C THR A 119 -16.25 -40.07 -3.35
N GLY A 120 -15.47 -41.14 -3.49
CA GLY A 120 -15.55 -42.07 -4.60
C GLY A 120 -14.51 -41.89 -5.70
N GLY A 121 -13.55 -41.00 -5.49
CA GLY A 121 -12.37 -40.88 -6.36
C GLY A 121 -11.49 -42.12 -6.27
N SER A 122 -10.77 -42.44 -7.35
CA SER A 122 -9.83 -43.56 -7.39
C SER A 122 -8.36 -43.11 -7.18
N GLU A 123 -7.52 -44.04 -6.75
CA GLU A 123 -6.07 -43.80 -6.64
C GLU A 123 -5.43 -43.40 -7.98
N ALA A 124 -5.94 -43.95 -9.09
CA ALA A 124 -5.44 -43.60 -10.42
C ALA A 124 -5.76 -42.16 -10.80
N GLU A 125 -6.98 -41.70 -10.49
CA GLU A 125 -7.41 -40.32 -10.70
C GLU A 125 -6.63 -39.38 -9.80
N TRP A 126 -6.41 -39.75 -8.53
CA TRP A 126 -5.59 -38.96 -7.61
C TRP A 126 -4.18 -38.72 -8.18
N LYS A 127 -3.50 -39.77 -8.61
CA LYS A 127 -2.17 -39.67 -9.22
C LYS A 127 -2.16 -38.81 -10.47
N ALA A 128 -3.24 -38.83 -11.25
CA ALA A 128 -3.37 -38.01 -12.45
C ALA A 128 -3.52 -36.50 -12.14
N HIS A 129 -3.90 -36.12 -10.92
CA HIS A 129 -3.96 -34.71 -10.50
C HIS A 129 -2.58 -34.05 -10.39
N GLY A 130 -1.50 -34.82 -10.21
CA GLY A 130 -0.15 -34.28 -10.11
C GLY A 130 -0.04 -33.24 -9.00
N ILE A 131 -0.20 -33.66 -7.75
CA ILE A 131 -0.20 -32.75 -6.59
C ILE A 131 1.20 -32.19 -6.36
N GLU A 132 1.30 -30.87 -6.32
CA GLU A 132 2.56 -30.11 -6.20
C GLU A 132 2.50 -29.11 -5.06
N VAL A 133 3.59 -29.04 -4.30
CA VAL A 133 3.89 -28.00 -3.31
C VAL A 133 5.19 -27.32 -3.68
N SER A 134 5.16 -26.00 -3.75
CA SER A 134 6.38 -25.21 -4.02
C SER A 134 6.56 -24.15 -2.95
N VAL A 135 7.77 -24.03 -2.39
CA VAL A 135 8.20 -22.95 -1.51
C VAL A 135 9.45 -22.32 -2.10
N TRP A 136 9.41 -20.99 -2.29
CA TRP A 136 10.54 -20.25 -2.85
C TRP A 136 10.61 -18.86 -2.25
N TYR A 137 11.63 -18.12 -2.59
CA TYR A 137 11.76 -16.71 -2.20
C TYR A 137 11.96 -15.82 -3.42
N GLU A 138 11.63 -14.55 -3.24
CA GLU A 138 11.87 -13.48 -4.20
C GLU A 138 12.56 -12.32 -3.49
N ILE A 139 13.61 -11.75 -4.11
CA ILE A 139 14.23 -10.51 -3.67
C ILE A 139 13.42 -9.39 -4.31
N LEU A 140 12.73 -8.59 -3.50
CA LEU A 140 11.82 -7.53 -3.97
C LEU A 140 12.53 -6.18 -4.04
N ALA A 141 13.50 -5.96 -3.17
CA ALA A 141 14.43 -4.85 -3.22
C ALA A 141 15.71 -5.16 -2.45
N GLN A 142 16.80 -4.59 -2.90
CA GLN A 142 18.11 -4.72 -2.28
C GLN A 142 18.86 -3.39 -2.43
N THR A 143 18.79 -2.56 -1.42
CA THR A 143 19.38 -1.21 -1.37
C THR A 143 20.40 -1.12 -0.25
N ASP A 144 21.07 0.03 -0.12
CA ASP A 144 21.99 0.27 0.99
C ASP A 144 21.27 0.30 2.35
N ASP A 145 20.01 0.71 2.39
CA ASP A 145 19.24 0.84 3.62
C ASP A 145 18.37 -0.37 3.91
N TYR A 146 17.77 -1.01 2.88
CA TYR A 146 16.76 -2.05 3.05
C TYR A 146 17.00 -3.28 2.17
N LEU A 147 16.76 -4.44 2.75
CA LEU A 147 16.59 -5.71 2.05
C LEU A 147 15.14 -6.16 2.20
N SER A 148 14.42 -6.29 1.10
CA SER A 148 13.04 -6.79 1.08
C SER A 148 12.96 -8.16 0.43
N LEU A 149 12.38 -9.13 1.16
CA LEU A 149 12.20 -10.51 0.71
C LEU A 149 10.73 -10.92 0.80
N GLY A 150 10.27 -11.63 -0.22
CA GLY A 150 9.04 -12.41 -0.18
C GLY A 150 9.33 -13.89 -0.03
N ILE A 151 8.74 -14.54 0.96
CA ILE A 151 8.73 -16.00 1.09
C ILE A 151 7.39 -16.49 0.56
N MET A 152 7.42 -17.28 -0.50
CA MET A 152 6.27 -17.70 -1.27
C MET A 152 5.99 -19.17 -1.08
N GLY A 153 4.72 -19.53 -0.92
CA GLY A 153 4.24 -20.90 -0.88
C GLY A 153 3.07 -21.10 -1.83
N LYS A 154 3.10 -22.15 -2.64
CA LYS A 154 2.04 -22.47 -3.59
C LYS A 154 1.73 -23.96 -3.56
N ASP A 155 0.44 -24.26 -3.62
CA ASP A 155 -0.09 -25.58 -3.94
C ASP A 155 -0.94 -25.53 -5.22
N ASN A 156 -1.20 -26.68 -5.85
CA ASN A 156 -1.97 -26.74 -7.11
C ASN A 156 -3.32 -27.44 -6.98
N TRP A 157 -3.74 -27.87 -5.79
CA TRP A 157 -4.99 -28.62 -5.63
C TRP A 157 -6.21 -27.81 -5.20
N SER A 158 -6.03 -26.69 -4.55
CA SER A 158 -7.13 -25.87 -4.04
C SER A 158 -7.18 -24.49 -4.70
N ARG A 159 -7.45 -24.46 -6.01
CA ARG A 159 -7.55 -23.21 -6.79
C ARG A 159 -6.41 -22.24 -6.53
N ALA A 160 -5.17 -22.73 -6.64
CA ALA A 160 -3.95 -21.96 -6.49
C ALA A 160 -3.88 -21.23 -5.13
N HIS A 161 -3.87 -21.95 -4.02
CA HIS A 161 -3.48 -21.40 -2.74
C HIS A 161 -2.05 -20.86 -2.85
N TYR A 162 -1.99 -19.55 -2.86
CA TYR A 162 -0.75 -18.81 -2.89
C TYR A 162 -0.59 -18.08 -1.57
N GLN A 163 0.39 -18.46 -0.80
CA GLN A 163 0.75 -17.77 0.44
C GLN A 163 2.01 -16.95 0.20
N ALA A 164 2.06 -15.77 0.78
CA ALA A 164 3.25 -14.94 0.77
C ALA A 164 3.44 -14.30 2.13
N LYS A 165 4.68 -14.27 2.61
CA LYS A 165 5.07 -13.48 3.76
C LYS A 165 6.20 -12.57 3.33
N TYR A 166 6.01 -11.28 3.58
CA TYR A 166 7.00 -10.26 3.24
C TYR A 166 7.79 -9.86 4.46
N TYR A 167 9.06 -9.60 4.24
CA TYR A 167 9.98 -9.06 5.25
C TYR A 167 10.78 -7.94 4.62
N THR A 168 10.89 -6.84 5.35
CA THR A 168 11.86 -5.79 5.07
C THR A 168 12.79 -5.69 6.26
N PHE A 169 14.09 -5.72 6.00
CA PHE A 169 15.13 -5.65 7.00
C PHE A 169 15.92 -4.35 6.82
N ASP A 170 16.27 -3.69 7.91
CA ASP A 170 17.28 -2.65 7.93
C ASP A 170 18.67 -3.29 7.71
N CYS A 171 19.39 -2.85 6.69
CA CYS A 171 20.68 -3.44 6.30
C CYS A 171 21.79 -3.21 7.32
N ARG A 172 21.65 -2.25 8.23
CA ARG A 172 22.63 -1.92 9.27
C ARG A 172 22.46 -2.76 10.52
N THR A 173 21.24 -3.06 10.89
CA THR A 173 20.91 -3.74 12.14
C THR A 173 20.45 -5.19 11.94
N GLY A 174 19.96 -5.53 10.74
CA GLY A 174 19.29 -6.79 10.46
C GLY A 174 17.92 -6.92 11.12
N GLU A 175 17.37 -5.82 11.64
CA GLU A 175 16.04 -5.83 12.25
C GLU A 175 14.94 -5.74 11.20
N ILE A 176 13.76 -6.30 11.54
CA ILE A 176 12.58 -6.20 10.71
C ILE A 176 12.03 -4.79 10.87
N VAL A 177 11.78 -4.13 9.74
CA VAL A 177 11.22 -2.79 9.66
C VAL A 177 9.70 -2.87 9.57
N THR A 178 9.02 -1.98 10.27
CA THR A 178 7.55 -1.83 10.24
C THR A 178 7.13 -0.64 9.35
N LEU A 179 5.83 -0.57 9.00
CA LEU A 179 5.28 0.61 8.32
C LEU A 179 5.47 1.88 9.14
N GLN A 180 5.36 1.78 10.47
CA GLN A 180 5.56 2.91 11.38
C GLN A 180 7.01 3.40 11.37
N ASP A 181 8.01 2.51 11.30
CA ASP A 181 9.43 2.92 11.22
C ASP A 181 9.71 3.75 9.98
N ILE A 182 9.01 3.48 8.86
CA ILE A 182 9.20 4.18 7.59
C ILE A 182 8.39 5.47 7.53
N LEU A 183 7.09 5.39 7.84
CA LEU A 183 6.11 6.46 7.63
C LEU A 183 5.91 7.36 8.87
N GLY A 184 6.37 6.91 10.06
CA GLY A 184 6.19 7.61 11.33
C GLY A 184 4.84 7.29 12.01
N ASP A 185 4.53 8.02 13.08
CA ASP A 185 3.36 7.75 13.94
C ASP A 185 2.01 7.82 13.20
N GLU A 186 1.95 8.60 12.12
CA GLU A 186 0.74 8.77 11.31
C GLU A 186 0.62 7.72 10.18
N TYR A 187 1.41 6.63 10.23
CA TYR A 187 1.55 5.64 9.15
C TYR A 187 0.21 5.11 8.65
N GLN A 188 -0.74 4.82 9.53
CA GLN A 188 -2.07 4.31 9.16
C GLN A 188 -2.80 5.32 8.28
N ARG A 189 -2.88 6.58 8.73
CA ARG A 189 -3.58 7.62 7.98
C ARG A 189 -2.93 7.91 6.63
N ILE A 190 -1.60 7.96 6.58
CA ILE A 190 -0.84 8.16 5.34
C ILE A 190 -1.13 7.02 4.35
N ALA A 191 -1.03 5.77 4.81
CA ALA A 191 -1.26 4.60 3.99
C ALA A 191 -2.73 4.50 3.54
N ASP A 192 -3.69 4.67 4.46
CA ASP A 192 -5.12 4.56 4.16
C ASP A 192 -5.56 5.57 3.08
N VAL A 193 -5.19 6.83 3.24
CA VAL A 193 -5.52 7.86 2.26
C VAL A 193 -4.87 7.57 0.91
N SER A 194 -3.59 7.15 0.92
CA SER A 194 -2.88 6.82 -0.31
C SER A 194 -3.52 5.62 -1.03
N ILE A 195 -3.84 4.55 -0.31
CA ILE A 195 -4.49 3.36 -0.86
C ILE A 195 -5.86 3.70 -1.41
N GLN A 196 -6.71 4.41 -0.65
CA GLN A 196 -8.05 4.81 -1.09
C GLN A 196 -8.01 5.62 -2.37
N ARG A 197 -7.10 6.60 -2.49
CA ARG A 197 -6.89 7.38 -3.72
C ARG A 197 -6.48 6.51 -4.90
N GLN A 198 -5.57 5.57 -4.69
CA GLN A 198 -5.14 4.64 -5.74
C GLN A 198 -6.28 3.70 -6.15
N MET A 199 -7.11 3.22 -5.20
CA MET A 199 -8.29 2.41 -5.49
C MET A 199 -9.29 3.15 -6.37
N VAL A 200 -9.57 4.43 -6.09
CA VAL A 200 -10.43 5.28 -6.92
C VAL A 200 -9.92 5.36 -8.36
N HIS A 201 -8.64 5.61 -8.54
CA HIS A 201 -8.04 5.71 -9.87
C HIS A 201 -7.96 4.37 -10.60
N ARG A 202 -7.55 3.31 -9.89
CA ARG A 202 -7.33 1.98 -10.47
C ARG A 202 -8.62 1.32 -10.95
N TRP A 203 -9.73 1.56 -10.25
CA TRP A 203 -10.99 0.86 -10.46
C TRP A 203 -12.15 1.79 -10.84
N ASN A 204 -11.87 2.95 -11.45
CA ASN A 204 -12.86 3.96 -11.87
C ASN A 204 -13.85 4.35 -10.76
N GLY A 205 -13.34 4.52 -9.54
CA GLY A 205 -14.14 4.91 -8.38
C GLY A 205 -15.10 3.83 -7.87
N LYS A 206 -15.04 2.62 -8.40
CA LYS A 206 -15.82 1.50 -7.89
C LYS A 206 -14.93 0.69 -6.96
N PRO A 207 -15.11 0.78 -5.62
CA PRO A 207 -14.42 -0.13 -4.73
C PRO A 207 -14.87 -1.54 -5.08
N TYR A 208 -13.92 -2.39 -5.43
CA TYR A 208 -14.16 -3.82 -5.42
C TYR A 208 -14.37 -4.20 -3.96
N TYR A 209 -15.58 -4.67 -3.62
CA TYR A 209 -15.90 -5.08 -2.26
C TYR A 209 -15.60 -3.99 -1.21
N GLY A 210 -16.56 -3.38 -0.60
CA GLY A 210 -16.40 -2.35 0.43
C GLY A 210 -15.69 -2.83 1.71
N ALA A 211 -14.57 -3.53 1.57
CA ALA A 211 -13.87 -4.28 2.59
C ALA A 211 -12.51 -3.69 3.00
N PHE A 212 -12.06 -2.60 2.37
CA PHE A 212 -10.88 -1.92 2.88
C PHE A 212 -11.23 -1.17 4.17
N THR A 213 -10.69 -1.65 5.27
CA THR A 213 -10.94 -1.13 6.63
C THR A 213 -9.78 -0.33 7.19
N GLY A 214 -8.73 -0.14 6.40
CA GLY A 214 -7.49 0.50 6.79
C GLY A 214 -6.33 -0.48 6.96
N VAL A 215 -5.12 0.06 7.12
CA VAL A 215 -3.92 -0.71 7.46
C VAL A 215 -3.76 -0.80 8.96
N ASP A 216 -3.13 -1.88 9.41
CA ASP A 216 -2.80 -2.14 10.81
C ASP A 216 -1.36 -2.67 10.94
N GLU A 217 -0.98 -3.10 12.15
CA GLU A 217 0.35 -3.64 12.44
C GLU A 217 0.64 -5.00 11.76
N ASP A 218 -0.41 -5.75 11.40
CA ASP A 218 -0.32 -7.04 10.72
C ASP A 218 -0.36 -6.92 9.20
N THR A 219 -0.56 -5.70 8.67
CA THR A 219 -0.67 -5.45 7.24
C THR A 219 0.63 -5.79 6.51
N SER A 220 0.54 -6.65 5.51
CA SER A 220 1.69 -7.10 4.74
C SER A 220 2.23 -6.00 3.83
N PHE A 221 3.54 -5.78 3.86
CA PHE A 221 4.21 -4.84 2.97
C PHE A 221 5.66 -5.26 2.71
N TYR A 222 6.27 -4.63 1.71
CA TYR A 222 7.71 -4.63 1.47
C TYR A 222 8.16 -3.23 1.07
N VAL A 223 9.45 -2.93 1.20
CA VAL A 223 10.04 -1.68 0.68
C VAL A 223 10.61 -1.95 -0.70
N ASN A 224 10.29 -1.10 -1.68
CA ASN A 224 10.81 -1.22 -3.04
C ASN A 224 12.20 -0.56 -3.20
N GLU A 225 12.79 -0.65 -4.39
CA GLU A 225 14.11 -0.06 -4.71
C GLU A 225 14.17 1.47 -4.56
N ARG A 226 13.02 2.15 -4.51
CA ARG A 226 12.93 3.60 -4.28
C ARG A 226 12.86 3.96 -2.80
N GLY A 227 12.87 2.97 -1.91
CA GLY A 227 12.72 3.18 -0.47
C GLY A 227 11.27 3.41 -0.02
N ASN A 228 10.29 3.20 -0.92
CA ASN A 228 8.87 3.36 -0.59
C ASN A 228 8.26 2.03 -0.14
N PRO A 229 7.45 2.01 0.93
CA PRO A 229 6.70 0.82 1.28
C PRO A 229 5.61 0.54 0.25
N VAL A 230 5.45 -0.73 -0.09
CA VAL A 230 4.41 -1.26 -0.97
C VAL A 230 3.52 -2.18 -0.13
N VAL A 231 2.31 -1.75 0.15
CA VAL A 231 1.31 -2.54 0.88
C VAL A 231 0.71 -3.59 -0.06
N VAL A 232 0.63 -4.83 0.41
CA VAL A 232 0.16 -5.98 -0.39
C VAL A 232 -1.03 -6.63 0.29
N PHE A 233 -2.14 -6.72 -0.43
CA PHE A 233 -3.32 -7.43 0.06
C PHE A 233 -3.40 -8.84 -0.53
N PRO A 234 -3.81 -9.85 0.26
CA PRO A 234 -4.11 -11.17 -0.26
C PRO A 234 -5.18 -11.13 -1.38
N ALA A 235 -5.12 -12.10 -2.27
CA ALA A 235 -6.18 -12.27 -3.26
C ALA A 235 -7.54 -12.47 -2.57
N TYR A 236 -8.59 -11.86 -3.11
CA TYR A 236 -9.96 -11.86 -2.59
C TYR A 236 -10.21 -11.05 -1.30
N GLU A 237 -9.22 -10.37 -0.74
CA GLU A 237 -9.44 -9.55 0.45
C GLU A 237 -10.13 -8.24 0.11
N ILE A 238 -9.55 -7.43 -0.76
CA ILE A 238 -10.10 -6.13 -1.16
C ILE A 238 -10.48 -6.05 -2.64
N ALA A 239 -10.13 -7.08 -3.43
CA ALA A 239 -10.38 -7.14 -4.86
C ALA A 239 -10.71 -8.57 -5.32
N PRO A 240 -11.36 -8.74 -6.51
CA PRO A 240 -11.58 -10.08 -7.09
C PRO A 240 -10.27 -10.82 -7.30
N GLY A 241 -10.30 -12.15 -7.24
CA GLY A 241 -9.12 -12.98 -7.47
C GLY A 241 -8.47 -12.82 -8.84
N SER A 242 -9.19 -12.26 -9.82
CA SER A 242 -8.62 -11.88 -11.12
C SER A 242 -7.59 -10.76 -11.05
N GLU A 243 -7.64 -9.91 -9.99
CA GLU A 243 -6.65 -8.87 -9.71
C GLU A 243 -5.39 -9.42 -9.05
N GLY A 244 -5.39 -10.71 -8.68
CA GLY A 244 -4.30 -11.32 -7.95
C GLY A 244 -4.15 -10.78 -6.54
N ARG A 245 -2.95 -10.32 -6.21
CA ARG A 245 -2.62 -9.62 -4.96
C ARG A 245 -2.41 -8.14 -5.27
N PRO A 246 -3.38 -7.28 -4.94
CA PRO A 246 -3.25 -5.86 -5.20
C PRO A 246 -2.10 -5.26 -4.39
N GLU A 247 -1.29 -4.44 -5.04
CA GLU A 247 -0.14 -3.75 -4.47
C GLU A 247 -0.34 -2.24 -4.57
N PHE A 248 -0.01 -1.53 -3.49
CA PHE A 248 -0.14 -0.09 -3.38
C PHE A 248 1.16 0.51 -2.84
N GLU A 249 1.87 1.23 -3.69
CA GLU A 249 3.05 1.97 -3.28
C GLU A 249 2.65 3.21 -2.49
N ILE A 250 3.23 3.38 -1.30
CA ILE A 250 2.99 4.52 -0.43
C ILE A 250 4.20 5.44 -0.49
N ILE A 251 4.01 6.63 -1.05
CA ILE A 251 5.05 7.66 -1.07
C ILE A 251 5.00 8.40 0.26
N LYS A 252 6.10 8.45 0.99
CA LYS A 252 6.21 9.21 2.23
C LYS A 252 5.99 10.70 1.93
N PRO A 253 4.99 11.35 2.55
CA PRO A 253 4.71 12.73 2.27
C PRO A 253 5.78 13.65 2.86
N TYR A 254 6.10 14.72 2.14
CA TYR A 254 6.95 15.81 2.64
C TYR A 254 6.18 16.66 3.66
N ALA A 255 6.76 16.90 4.83
CA ALA A 255 6.11 17.71 5.86
C ALA A 255 6.14 19.20 5.51
N VAL A 256 4.98 19.84 5.57
CA VAL A 256 4.78 21.29 5.38
C VAL A 256 3.93 21.77 6.55
N ASP A 257 4.45 22.69 7.34
CA ASP A 257 3.78 23.10 8.57
C ASP A 257 2.54 23.96 8.28
N ASN A 258 2.60 24.83 7.29
CA ASN A 258 1.50 25.72 6.97
C ASN A 258 1.42 26.07 5.48
N LEU A 259 0.22 26.49 5.07
CA LEU A 259 -0.11 26.80 3.67
C LEU A 259 0.75 27.91 3.06
N SER A 260 1.22 28.88 3.86
CA SER A 260 2.02 30.01 3.37
C SER A 260 3.42 29.58 2.90
N GLU A 261 3.97 28.45 3.40
CA GLU A 261 5.25 27.93 2.95
C GLU A 261 5.22 27.52 1.47
N LEU A 262 4.05 27.10 0.98
CA LEU A 262 3.90 26.70 -0.42
C LEU A 262 3.93 27.89 -1.38
N THR A 263 3.76 29.12 -0.90
CA THR A 263 3.82 30.30 -1.76
C THR A 263 5.24 30.61 -2.23
N ILE A 264 6.28 30.11 -1.53
CA ILE A 264 7.68 30.25 -1.93
C ILE A 264 7.98 29.55 -3.26
N LEU A 265 7.14 28.57 -3.64
CA LEU A 265 7.30 27.84 -4.89
C LEU A 265 6.97 28.68 -6.12
N LEU A 266 6.14 29.72 -5.97
CA LEU A 266 5.73 30.58 -7.08
C LEU A 266 6.94 31.30 -7.66
N GLY A 267 7.17 31.14 -8.96
CA GLY A 267 8.35 31.64 -9.65
C GLY A 267 9.62 30.79 -9.54
N MET A 268 9.59 29.69 -8.78
CA MET A 268 10.73 28.78 -8.63
C MET A 268 10.88 27.86 -9.85
N ASP A 269 12.12 27.52 -10.21
CA ASP A 269 12.41 26.53 -11.26
C ASP A 269 11.94 25.11 -10.82
N ASP A 270 11.39 24.33 -11.75
CA ASP A 270 10.86 22.98 -11.50
C ASP A 270 11.92 22.04 -10.87
N ARG A 271 13.17 22.11 -11.30
CA ARG A 271 14.23 21.24 -10.75
C ARG A 271 14.57 21.62 -9.31
N GLU A 272 14.47 22.89 -8.98
CA GLU A 272 14.69 23.37 -7.62
C GLU A 272 13.56 22.93 -6.70
N THR A 273 12.31 23.06 -7.17
CA THR A 273 11.13 22.53 -6.50
C THR A 273 11.24 21.02 -6.29
N ALA A 274 11.67 20.27 -7.30
CA ALA A 274 11.87 18.82 -7.20
C ALA A 274 12.93 18.44 -6.15
N ARG A 275 14.00 19.24 -5.98
CA ARG A 275 15.00 18.98 -4.92
C ARG A 275 14.43 19.17 -3.52
N LEU A 276 13.53 20.15 -3.34
CA LEU A 276 12.89 20.41 -2.04
C LEU A 276 11.94 19.27 -1.61
N PHE A 277 11.20 18.71 -2.56
CA PHE A 277 10.13 17.74 -2.27
C PHE A 277 10.47 16.30 -2.70
N GLY A 278 11.74 15.97 -2.91
CA GLY A 278 12.18 14.60 -3.19
C GLY A 278 11.82 14.08 -4.59
N GLY A 279 11.76 14.94 -5.61
CA GLY A 279 11.61 14.58 -7.01
C GLY A 279 10.17 14.69 -7.55
N GLY A 280 9.19 14.16 -6.87
CA GLY A 280 7.79 14.16 -7.30
C GLY A 280 7.54 13.39 -8.62
N THR A 281 6.29 13.33 -9.04
CA THR A 281 5.88 12.70 -10.31
C THR A 281 5.66 13.75 -11.37
N GLU A 282 6.33 13.62 -12.51
CA GLU A 282 6.17 14.54 -13.65
C GLU A 282 4.78 14.42 -14.29
N ASN A 283 4.16 15.57 -14.53
CA ASN A 283 2.91 15.68 -15.25
C ASN A 283 3.15 16.26 -16.64
N TRP A 284 2.63 15.60 -17.64
CA TRP A 284 2.73 15.99 -19.04
C TRP A 284 1.35 16.14 -19.64
N SER A 285 1.23 16.96 -20.70
CA SER A 285 0.02 17.00 -21.53
C SER A 285 -0.33 15.61 -22.06
N ALA A 286 -1.60 15.39 -22.44
CA ALA A 286 -2.08 14.09 -22.90
C ALA A 286 -1.27 13.54 -24.11
N ASP A 287 -0.76 14.42 -24.97
CA ASP A 287 0.12 14.09 -26.10
C ASP A 287 1.61 14.05 -25.74
N ARG A 288 1.96 14.28 -24.45
CA ARG A 288 3.31 14.34 -23.92
C ARG A 288 4.23 15.38 -24.57
N THR A 289 3.69 16.39 -25.21
CA THR A 289 4.47 17.45 -25.87
C THR A 289 4.80 18.62 -24.93
N PHE A 290 4.02 18.79 -23.87
CA PHE A 290 4.16 19.89 -22.93
C PHE A 290 4.27 19.41 -21.49
N PHE A 291 5.29 19.88 -20.78
CA PHE A 291 5.48 19.66 -19.36
C PHE A 291 4.53 20.58 -18.58
N VAL A 292 3.67 20.01 -17.73
CA VAL A 292 2.68 20.76 -16.96
C VAL A 292 3.17 21.13 -15.57
N GLY A 293 4.04 20.29 -15.00
CA GLY A 293 4.55 20.46 -13.64
C GLY A 293 4.75 19.10 -12.96
N ARG A 294 4.64 19.05 -11.63
CA ARG A 294 4.81 17.83 -10.84
C ARG A 294 3.72 17.66 -9.80
N THR A 295 3.54 16.42 -9.38
CA THR A 295 2.71 16.03 -8.22
C THR A 295 3.63 15.57 -7.10
N TYR A 296 3.35 16.04 -5.89
CA TYR A 296 4.04 15.65 -4.67
C TYR A 296 3.03 15.20 -3.62
N GLU A 297 3.38 14.18 -2.84
CA GLU A 297 2.64 13.84 -1.63
C GLU A 297 3.20 14.70 -0.48
N ILE A 298 2.33 15.42 0.22
CA ILE A 298 2.71 16.31 1.32
C ILE A 298 1.84 16.05 2.55
N MET A 299 2.41 16.33 3.72
CA MET A 299 1.68 16.42 4.98
C MET A 299 1.51 17.89 5.31
N LEU A 300 0.31 18.44 5.16
CA LEU A 300 0.03 19.86 5.37
C LEU A 300 -0.96 20.05 6.52
N HIS A 301 -0.60 20.86 7.51
CA HIS A 301 -1.37 20.98 8.77
C HIS A 301 -1.68 19.61 9.39
N GLY A 302 -0.72 18.66 9.32
CA GLY A 302 -0.89 17.32 9.82
C GLY A 302 -1.89 16.45 9.03
N GLN A 303 -2.26 16.81 7.79
CA GLN A 303 -3.13 16.03 6.92
C GLN A 303 -2.44 15.65 5.60
N PRO A 304 -2.59 14.40 5.12
CA PRO A 304 -2.02 13.99 3.83
C PRO A 304 -2.76 14.70 2.69
N CYS A 305 -2.01 15.46 1.91
CA CYS A 305 -2.49 16.20 0.75
C CYS A 305 -1.64 15.90 -0.46
N ARG A 306 -2.15 16.22 -1.66
CA ARG A 306 -1.36 16.26 -2.89
C ARG A 306 -1.10 17.70 -3.28
N LEU A 307 0.15 18.00 -3.56
CA LEU A 307 0.55 19.28 -4.12
C LEU A 307 0.84 19.10 -5.61
N PHE A 308 0.18 19.88 -6.43
CA PHE A 308 0.45 19.99 -7.86
C PHE A 308 1.12 21.33 -8.13
N THR A 309 2.29 21.34 -8.73
CA THR A 309 2.85 22.52 -9.33
C THR A 309 2.33 22.65 -10.76
N ILE A 310 2.04 23.87 -11.18
CA ILE A 310 1.64 24.19 -12.55
C ILE A 310 2.71 25.12 -13.10
N CYS A 311 3.42 24.65 -14.12
CA CYS A 311 4.58 25.35 -14.67
C CYS A 311 4.26 26.01 -16.01
N GLY A 312 4.86 27.17 -16.22
CA GLY A 312 4.92 27.86 -17.51
C GLY A 312 5.83 27.15 -18.53
N ARG A 313 5.95 27.76 -19.71
CA ARG A 313 6.81 27.23 -20.79
C ARG A 313 8.29 27.23 -20.43
N ASP A 314 8.70 28.12 -19.60
CA ASP A 314 10.08 28.27 -19.07
C ASP A 314 10.37 27.30 -17.91
N LYS A 315 9.37 26.48 -17.53
CA LYS A 315 9.41 25.54 -16.41
C LYS A 315 9.52 26.19 -15.03
N THR A 316 9.13 27.45 -14.91
CA THR A 316 8.89 28.08 -13.61
C THR A 316 7.48 27.78 -13.11
N VAL A 317 7.29 27.73 -11.79
CA VAL A 317 6.00 27.44 -11.15
C VAL A 317 5.11 28.69 -11.20
N ASP A 318 4.08 28.68 -12.04
CA ASP A 318 3.10 29.75 -12.16
C ASP A 318 1.99 29.69 -11.11
N ALA A 319 1.66 28.47 -10.69
CA ALA A 319 0.64 28.23 -9.67
C ALA A 319 0.89 26.91 -8.92
N VAL A 320 0.32 26.81 -7.73
CA VAL A 320 0.24 25.57 -6.97
C VAL A 320 -1.22 25.21 -6.72
N SER A 321 -1.53 23.92 -6.73
CA SER A 321 -2.86 23.40 -6.41
C SER A 321 -2.73 22.29 -5.38
N ILE A 322 -3.39 22.47 -4.24
CA ILE A 322 -3.40 21.52 -3.12
C ILE A 322 -4.71 20.75 -3.16
N TRP A 323 -4.62 19.44 -3.23
CA TRP A 323 -5.77 18.54 -3.19
C TRP A 323 -5.88 17.93 -1.81
N ILE A 324 -6.88 18.36 -1.06
CA ILE A 324 -7.19 17.93 0.31
C ILE A 324 -8.03 16.65 0.28
N VAL A 325 -9.09 16.65 -0.54
CA VAL A 325 -9.93 15.49 -0.84
C VAL A 325 -9.90 15.30 -2.36
N GLY A 326 -9.57 14.10 -2.80
CA GLY A 326 -9.36 13.79 -4.23
C GLY A 326 -10.25 12.64 -4.73
N GLY A 327 -11.50 12.54 -4.26
CA GLY A 327 -12.46 11.51 -4.66
C GLY A 327 -12.50 10.28 -3.74
N GLU A 328 -11.62 10.18 -2.76
CA GLU A 328 -11.55 9.04 -1.84
C GLU A 328 -12.66 9.03 -0.79
N ARG A 329 -13.27 10.19 -0.53
CA ARG A 329 -14.36 10.35 0.43
C ARG A 329 -15.20 11.59 0.11
N PRO A 330 -16.41 11.70 0.67
CA PRO A 330 -17.18 12.94 0.60
C PRO A 330 -16.46 14.11 1.31
N VAL A 331 -16.63 15.33 0.75
CA VAL A 331 -16.18 16.56 1.39
C VAL A 331 -17.17 16.96 2.47
N THR A 332 -16.69 17.15 3.70
CA THR A 332 -17.52 17.57 4.84
C THR A 332 -17.58 19.09 4.99
N ALA A 333 -18.57 19.59 5.72
CA ALA A 333 -18.65 21.01 6.05
C ALA A 333 -17.47 21.45 6.95
N GLU A 334 -16.95 20.55 7.77
CA GLU A 334 -15.78 20.77 8.61
C GLU A 334 -14.52 20.96 7.77
N ASP A 335 -14.28 20.09 6.76
CA ASP A 335 -13.16 20.26 5.83
C ASP A 335 -13.16 21.67 5.23
N VAL A 336 -14.33 22.08 4.70
CA VAL A 336 -14.46 23.39 4.05
C VAL A 336 -14.19 24.53 5.05
N THR A 337 -14.69 24.43 6.27
CA THR A 337 -14.53 25.46 7.29
C THR A 337 -13.09 25.60 7.74
N VAL A 338 -12.45 24.48 8.06
CA VAL A 338 -11.06 24.43 8.53
C VAL A 338 -10.11 24.98 7.46
N TRP A 339 -10.22 24.47 6.24
CA TRP A 339 -9.34 24.87 5.16
C TRP A 339 -9.59 26.29 4.65
N ALA A 340 -10.85 26.78 4.67
CA ALA A 340 -11.12 28.18 4.42
C ALA A 340 -10.49 29.09 5.49
N GLY A 341 -10.46 28.64 6.76
CA GLY A 341 -9.77 29.33 7.84
C GLY A 341 -8.27 29.47 7.59
N TYR A 342 -7.60 28.38 7.15
CA TYR A 342 -6.17 28.44 6.82
C TYR A 342 -5.89 29.39 5.65
N VAL A 343 -6.72 29.38 4.59
CA VAL A 343 -6.57 30.31 3.46
C VAL A 343 -6.81 31.76 3.90
N THR A 344 -7.85 32.02 4.70
CA THR A 344 -8.14 33.35 5.25
C THR A 344 -6.98 33.88 6.11
N ALA A 345 -6.39 33.02 6.94
CA ALA A 345 -5.22 33.39 7.76
C ALA A 345 -3.99 33.72 6.89
N MET A 346 -3.73 32.94 5.84
CA MET A 346 -2.63 33.20 4.89
C MET A 346 -2.84 34.48 4.10
N MET A 347 -4.06 34.68 3.58
CA MET A 347 -4.37 35.80 2.66
C MET A 347 -4.65 37.11 3.38
N GLY A 348 -4.99 37.08 4.67
CA GLY A 348 -5.35 38.25 5.46
C GLY A 348 -6.65 38.94 5.01
N THR A 349 -7.49 38.29 4.20
CA THR A 349 -8.75 38.81 3.67
C THR A 349 -9.83 37.75 3.72
N GLU A 350 -11.09 38.15 3.82
CA GLU A 350 -12.24 37.25 3.73
C GLU A 350 -12.50 36.81 2.28
N PRO A 351 -13.04 35.60 2.06
CA PRO A 351 -13.35 35.14 0.72
C PRO A 351 -14.59 35.81 0.14
N THR A 352 -14.58 36.00 -1.17
CA THR A 352 -15.80 36.22 -1.93
C THR A 352 -16.36 34.85 -2.36
N LEU A 353 -17.67 34.66 -2.18
CA LEU A 353 -18.37 33.49 -2.69
C LEU A 353 -18.71 33.72 -4.16
N ASP A 354 -18.40 32.74 -5.01
CA ASP A 354 -18.90 32.73 -6.37
C ASP A 354 -20.40 32.45 -6.31
N PRO A 355 -21.26 33.38 -6.84
CA PRO A 355 -22.70 33.18 -6.81
C PRO A 355 -23.19 32.06 -7.74
N ASP A 356 -22.39 31.67 -8.71
CA ASP A 356 -22.77 30.63 -9.66
C ASP A 356 -22.44 29.24 -9.09
N ILE A 357 -23.50 28.55 -8.69
CA ILE A 357 -23.44 27.11 -8.48
C ILE A 357 -23.39 26.51 -9.88
N SER A 358 -22.23 26.00 -10.32
CA SER A 358 -22.12 25.30 -11.60
C SER A 358 -23.05 24.07 -11.63
N GLU A 359 -23.50 23.68 -12.84
CA GLU A 359 -24.26 22.46 -13.08
C GLU A 359 -23.51 21.22 -12.60
N GLY A 360 -23.52 20.86 -11.38
CA GLY A 360 -22.76 19.77 -10.76
C GLY A 360 -22.53 19.97 -9.26
N GLY A 361 -23.06 21.05 -8.70
CA GLY A 361 -22.97 21.33 -7.26
C GLY A 361 -21.59 21.79 -6.80
N SER A 362 -20.75 22.31 -7.71
CA SER A 362 -19.46 22.89 -7.34
C SER A 362 -19.63 24.31 -6.77
N ARG A 363 -18.81 24.64 -5.77
CA ARG A 363 -18.76 25.96 -5.17
C ARG A 363 -17.33 26.45 -5.13
N ASN A 364 -17.12 27.73 -5.46
CA ASN A 364 -15.83 28.38 -5.38
C ASN A 364 -15.84 29.48 -4.32
N ARG A 365 -14.73 29.58 -3.58
CA ARG A 365 -14.42 30.69 -2.71
C ARG A 365 -13.12 31.30 -3.18
N ARG A 366 -13.08 32.60 -3.35
CA ARG A 366 -11.93 33.32 -3.88
C ARG A 366 -11.45 34.36 -2.87
N TRP A 367 -10.16 34.35 -2.61
CA TRP A 367 -9.45 35.35 -1.83
C TRP A 367 -8.57 36.16 -2.77
N ASN A 368 -8.61 37.48 -2.66
CA ASN A 368 -7.78 38.38 -3.42
C ASN A 368 -6.95 39.21 -2.43
N ALA A 369 -5.65 38.97 -2.39
CA ALA A 369 -4.68 39.81 -1.73
C ALA A 369 -3.91 40.64 -2.77
N LYS A 370 -3.05 41.56 -2.32
CA LYS A 370 -2.29 42.43 -3.21
C LYS A 370 -1.42 41.66 -4.20
N GLU A 371 -0.77 40.59 -3.72
CA GLU A 371 0.23 39.82 -4.48
C GLU A 371 -0.23 38.42 -4.87
N LEU A 372 -1.29 37.92 -4.23
CA LEU A 372 -1.74 36.54 -4.39
C LEU A 372 -3.25 36.46 -4.62
N ILE A 373 -3.65 35.45 -5.38
CA ILE A 373 -5.01 35.00 -5.51
C ILE A 373 -5.05 33.54 -5.03
N ALA A 374 -6.00 33.24 -4.15
CA ALA A 374 -6.31 31.86 -3.77
C ALA A 374 -7.75 31.52 -4.15
N VAL A 375 -7.96 30.31 -4.65
CA VAL A 375 -9.28 29.80 -4.99
C VAL A 375 -9.47 28.43 -4.36
N MET A 376 -10.47 28.29 -3.49
CA MET A 376 -10.93 26.98 -3.01
C MET A 376 -12.06 26.51 -3.91
N HIS A 377 -11.87 25.32 -4.48
CA HIS A 377 -12.86 24.66 -5.30
C HIS A 377 -13.43 23.47 -4.54
N GLN A 378 -14.75 23.45 -4.34
CA GLN A 378 -15.48 22.42 -3.61
C GLN A 378 -16.44 21.70 -4.56
N MET A 379 -16.32 20.37 -4.62
CA MET A 379 -17.28 19.43 -5.22
C MET A 379 -17.73 18.42 -4.15
N PRO A 380 -18.68 17.53 -4.43
CA PRO A 380 -19.15 16.57 -3.42
C PRO A 380 -18.06 15.70 -2.78
N ASP A 381 -17.03 15.36 -3.55
CA ASP A 381 -15.92 14.47 -3.20
C ASP A 381 -14.53 15.02 -3.56
N ILE A 382 -14.45 16.29 -3.96
CA ILE A 382 -13.19 16.96 -4.27
C ILE A 382 -13.13 18.30 -3.55
N LEU A 383 -12.03 18.54 -2.85
CA LEU A 383 -11.70 19.82 -2.24
C LEU A 383 -10.27 20.20 -2.60
N THR A 384 -10.12 21.31 -3.32
CA THR A 384 -8.81 21.81 -3.73
C THR A 384 -8.63 23.29 -3.38
N ILE A 385 -7.38 23.71 -3.22
CA ILE A 385 -6.98 25.11 -3.07
C ILE A 385 -5.91 25.40 -4.10
N SER A 386 -6.16 26.35 -5.00
CA SER A 386 -5.17 26.84 -5.95
C SER A 386 -4.67 28.21 -5.52
N ILE A 387 -3.34 28.43 -5.59
CA ILE A 387 -2.69 29.68 -5.23
C ILE A 387 -1.83 30.13 -6.42
N GLN A 388 -1.96 31.38 -6.82
CA GLN A 388 -1.21 31.98 -7.91
C GLN A 388 -0.92 33.46 -7.65
N PRO A 389 0.06 34.06 -8.31
CA PRO A 389 0.29 35.49 -8.26
C PRO A 389 -0.95 36.28 -8.73
N ALA A 390 -1.19 37.44 -8.15
CA ALA A 390 -2.19 38.38 -8.67
C ALA A 390 -1.70 38.90 -10.02
N VAL A 391 -2.59 38.86 -11.05
CA VAL A 391 -2.25 39.34 -12.38
C VAL A 391 -2.03 40.86 -12.32
N GLY A 392 -0.78 41.28 -12.38
CA GLY A 392 -0.43 42.73 -12.37
C GLY A 392 1.06 43.02 -12.24
N GLU A 393 1.90 42.09 -11.78
CA GLU A 393 3.33 42.34 -11.57
C GLU A 393 4.20 41.12 -11.99
N LEU A 394 4.00 40.61 -13.20
CA LEU A 394 5.06 39.83 -13.88
C LEU A 394 5.86 40.81 -14.73
N HIS A 395 6.96 41.31 -14.17
CA HIS A 395 7.96 42.08 -14.90
C HIS A 395 8.89 41.17 -15.70
#